data_88bcd142c6d3b00ef5dd152e24ea8363
#
_entry.id   88bcd142c6d3b00ef5dd152e24ea8363
#
_cell.length_a   1.000
_cell.length_b   1.000
_cell.length_c   1.000
_cell.angle_alpha   90.00
_cell.angle_beta   90.00
_cell.angle_gamma   90.00
#
_symmetry.space_group_name_H-M   'P 1'
#
loop_
_entity.id
_entity.type
_entity.pdbx_description
1 polymer ?
#
loop_
_entity_poly.entity_id
_entity_poly.type
_entity_poly.pdbx_seq_one_letter_code
_entity_poly.pdbx_strand_id
1 'polypeptide(L)'
;MSTESCCGGNKLALVFASMLLRLWLAMRAIQTGIEKYAGSKASQEAVNIDGAANSYGLTASASVKQYALENYHGVPQVLMEKFKAEPLMSEAMLRLYDRVLGPALIVLGVTILLGIASRASLFLLGMLYISLTWGLILIKQDEGVAWLGVHMIMVVMALVLAEHNRFTLLKKW
;
A
#
# COMPACT_ATOMS: atom_id res chain seq x y z
N MET A 1 -21.47 41.96 15.59
CA MET A 1 -20.89 41.65 14.29
C MET A 1 -20.10 40.37 14.39
N SER A 2 -20.55 39.41 13.72
CA SER A 2 -20.51 37.96 13.72
C SER A 2 -19.12 37.35 13.58
N THR A 3 -18.55 36.85 14.65
CA THR A 3 -17.35 36.00 14.71
C THR A 3 -17.64 34.50 14.41
N GLU A 4 -18.90 34.15 14.15
CA GLU A 4 -19.32 32.75 13.93
C GLU A 4 -19.02 32.21 12.53
N SER A 5 -18.81 33.08 11.52
CA SER A 5 -18.60 32.66 10.13
C SER A 5 -17.22 32.04 9.85
N CYS A 6 -16.18 32.40 10.62
CA CYS A 6 -14.82 31.85 10.45
C CYS A 6 -14.66 30.41 10.98
N CYS A 7 -15.42 30.02 12.00
CA CYS A 7 -15.30 28.67 12.58
C CYS A 7 -15.96 27.58 11.74
N GLY A 8 -16.96 27.89 10.95
CA GLY A 8 -17.67 26.91 10.11
C GLY A 8 -16.84 26.41 8.92
N GLY A 9 -16.16 27.32 8.24
CA GLY A 9 -15.29 26.98 7.10
C GLY A 9 -14.09 26.11 7.48
N ASN A 10 -13.50 26.36 8.63
CA ASN A 10 -12.35 25.61 9.11
C ASN A 10 -12.72 24.14 9.48
N LYS A 11 -13.90 23.91 10.05
CA LYS A 11 -14.39 22.56 10.37
C LYS A 11 -14.64 21.73 9.11
N LEU A 12 -15.17 22.32 8.05
CA LEU A 12 -15.40 21.64 6.80
C LEU A 12 -14.08 21.25 6.10
N ALA A 13 -13.10 22.14 6.12
CA ALA A 13 -11.77 21.89 5.60
C ALA A 13 -11.08 20.71 6.31
N LEU A 14 -11.21 20.62 7.66
CA LEU A 14 -10.66 19.52 8.44
C LEU A 14 -11.34 18.17 8.12
N VAL A 15 -12.65 18.17 7.87
CA VAL A 15 -13.38 16.98 7.43
C VAL A 15 -12.87 16.51 6.07
N PHE A 16 -12.69 17.41 5.10
CA PHE A 16 -12.18 17.07 3.79
C PHE A 16 -10.72 16.59 3.84
N ALA A 17 -9.87 17.25 4.62
CA ALA A 17 -8.48 16.82 4.83
C ALA A 17 -8.40 15.41 5.41
N SER A 18 -9.19 15.12 6.43
CA SER A 18 -9.31 13.78 7.02
C SER A 18 -9.75 12.74 5.99
N MET A 19 -10.76 13.06 5.17
CA MET A 19 -11.26 12.18 4.13
C MET A 19 -10.21 11.90 3.05
N LEU A 20 -9.52 12.92 2.55
CA LEU A 20 -8.49 12.77 1.52
C LEU A 20 -7.33 11.91 1.99
N LEU A 21 -6.80 12.16 3.19
CA LEU A 21 -5.73 11.36 3.79
C LEU A 21 -6.15 9.90 3.97
N ARG A 22 -7.36 9.67 4.46
CA ARG A 22 -7.90 8.32 4.64
C ARG A 22 -8.03 7.57 3.32
N LEU A 23 -8.60 8.20 2.31
CA LEU A 23 -8.74 7.60 0.98
C LEU A 23 -7.39 7.28 0.36
N TRP A 24 -6.44 8.22 0.44
CA TRP A 24 -5.09 8.00 -0.09
C TRP A 24 -4.40 6.82 0.59
N LEU A 25 -4.36 6.78 1.92
CA LEU A 25 -3.74 5.71 2.68
C LEU A 25 -4.40 4.35 2.42
N ALA A 26 -5.74 4.32 2.36
CA ALA A 26 -6.49 3.12 2.05
C ALA A 26 -6.16 2.59 0.64
N MET A 27 -6.19 3.46 -0.38
CA MET A 27 -5.88 3.08 -1.75
C MET A 27 -4.44 2.57 -1.89
N ARG A 28 -3.47 3.25 -1.26
CA ARG A 28 -2.06 2.83 -1.28
C ARG A 28 -1.85 1.49 -0.59
N ALA A 29 -2.49 1.25 0.56
CA ALA A 29 -2.42 -0.03 1.26
C ALA A 29 -3.02 -1.17 0.42
N ILE A 30 -4.22 -0.95 -0.16
CA ILE A 30 -4.88 -1.94 -1.02
C ILE A 30 -4.03 -2.21 -2.26
N GLN A 31 -3.57 -1.17 -2.97
CA GLN A 31 -2.73 -1.32 -4.15
C GLN A 31 -1.46 -2.12 -3.84
N THR A 32 -0.73 -1.73 -2.78
CA THR A 32 0.49 -2.43 -2.39
C THR A 32 0.21 -3.90 -2.00
N GLY A 33 -0.93 -4.15 -1.34
CA GLY A 33 -1.36 -5.51 -1.01
C GLY A 33 -1.69 -6.35 -2.24
N ILE A 34 -2.42 -5.79 -3.22
CA ILE A 34 -2.77 -6.47 -4.49
C ILE A 34 -1.51 -6.71 -5.33
N GLU A 35 -0.56 -5.77 -5.37
CA GLU A 35 0.72 -5.93 -6.08
C GLU A 35 1.51 -7.17 -5.63
N LYS A 36 1.29 -7.66 -4.40
CA LYS A 36 1.89 -8.90 -3.89
C LYS A 36 1.39 -10.17 -4.60
N TYR A 37 0.28 -10.07 -5.31
CA TYR A 37 -0.31 -11.15 -6.11
C TYR A 37 0.00 -11.02 -7.61
N ALA A 38 0.81 -10.03 -7.99
CA ALA A 38 1.17 -9.80 -9.37
C ALA A 38 2.27 -10.76 -9.82
N GLY A 39 2.01 -11.46 -10.90
CA GLY A 39 3.00 -12.24 -11.66
C GLY A 39 3.09 -11.76 -13.10
N SER A 40 4.06 -12.25 -13.84
CA SER A 40 4.20 -11.99 -15.27
C SER A 40 3.93 -13.27 -16.06
N LYS A 41 3.05 -13.18 -17.05
CA LYS A 41 2.82 -14.26 -18.01
C LYS A 41 3.37 -13.83 -19.37
N ALA A 42 4.18 -14.67 -19.96
CA ALA A 42 4.63 -14.48 -21.33
C ALA A 42 3.41 -14.60 -22.26
N SER A 43 3.10 -13.55 -22.98
CA SER A 43 2.12 -13.54 -24.07
C SER A 43 2.87 -13.36 -25.38
N GLN A 44 2.47 -14.10 -26.38
CA GLN A 44 2.96 -13.89 -27.74
C GLN A 44 1.97 -12.97 -28.45
N GLU A 45 2.38 -11.75 -28.71
CA GLU A 45 1.58 -10.81 -29.48
C GLU A 45 2.10 -10.74 -30.92
N ALA A 46 1.17 -10.72 -31.88
CA ALA A 46 1.54 -10.52 -33.28
C ALA A 46 2.15 -9.13 -33.47
N VAL A 47 3.34 -9.06 -34.05
CA VAL A 47 4.00 -7.78 -34.32
C VAL A 47 3.28 -7.09 -35.47
N ASN A 48 2.82 -5.87 -35.26
CA ASN A 48 2.32 -5.02 -36.34
C ASN A 48 3.50 -4.35 -37.04
N ILE A 49 3.55 -4.46 -38.37
CA ILE A 49 4.55 -3.80 -39.23
C ILE A 49 3.82 -2.66 -39.93
N ASP A 50 4.30 -1.43 -39.73
CA ASP A 50 3.73 -0.20 -40.32
C ASP A 50 2.24 0.00 -40.07
N GLY A 51 1.76 -0.45 -38.89
CA GLY A 51 0.35 -0.33 -38.50
C GLY A 51 -0.59 -1.39 -39.08
N ALA A 52 -0.06 -2.36 -39.84
CA ALA A 52 -0.82 -3.50 -40.36
C ALA A 52 -0.38 -4.80 -39.68
N ALA A 53 -1.32 -5.75 -39.54
CA ALA A 53 -1.00 -7.07 -39.02
C ALA A 53 0.01 -7.78 -39.94
N ASN A 54 1.11 -8.29 -39.37
CA ASN A 54 2.13 -8.96 -40.17
C ASN A 54 1.60 -10.28 -40.74
N SER A 55 1.80 -10.49 -42.02
CA SER A 55 1.47 -11.74 -42.73
C SER A 55 2.54 -12.83 -42.59
N TYR A 56 3.65 -12.53 -41.91
CA TYR A 56 4.79 -13.44 -41.76
C TYR A 56 4.78 -14.27 -40.48
N GLY A 57 3.72 -14.13 -39.64
CA GLY A 57 3.60 -14.87 -38.39
C GLY A 57 4.63 -14.49 -37.32
N LEU A 58 5.24 -13.29 -37.43
CA LEU A 58 6.20 -12.81 -36.45
C LEU A 58 5.45 -12.45 -35.15
N THR A 59 5.88 -13.04 -34.04
CA THR A 59 5.38 -12.77 -32.72
C THR A 59 6.48 -12.18 -31.85
N ALA A 60 6.14 -11.15 -31.08
CA ALA A 60 7.00 -10.65 -30.01
C ALA A 60 6.53 -11.21 -28.67
N SER A 61 7.46 -11.60 -27.82
CA SER A 61 7.15 -11.99 -26.46
C SER A 61 6.84 -10.73 -25.64
N ALA A 62 5.57 -10.49 -25.36
CA ALA A 62 5.12 -9.46 -24.44
C ALA A 62 4.92 -10.08 -23.04
N SER A 63 5.34 -9.37 -22.01
CA SER A 63 5.08 -9.75 -20.62
C SER A 63 3.82 -9.07 -20.14
N VAL A 64 2.74 -9.82 -19.94
CA VAL A 64 1.48 -9.31 -19.41
C VAL A 64 1.41 -9.57 -17.92
N LYS A 65 1.09 -8.52 -17.16
CA LYS A 65 0.92 -8.60 -15.71
C LYS A 65 -0.37 -9.37 -15.39
N GLN A 66 -0.26 -10.43 -14.60
CA GLN A 66 -1.41 -11.24 -14.19
C GLN A 66 -1.47 -11.33 -12.67
N TYR A 67 -2.64 -11.07 -12.10
CA TYR A 67 -2.90 -11.22 -10.67
C TYR A 67 -3.53 -12.58 -10.39
N ALA A 68 -2.85 -13.42 -9.62
CA ALA A 68 -3.32 -14.74 -9.21
C ALA A 68 -2.82 -15.08 -7.82
N LEU A 69 -3.57 -15.91 -7.09
CA LEU A 69 -3.16 -16.38 -5.76
C LEU A 69 -1.86 -17.20 -5.82
N GLU A 70 -1.62 -17.88 -6.93
CA GLU A 70 -0.42 -18.68 -7.17
C GLU A 70 0.84 -17.82 -7.28
N ASN A 71 0.69 -16.56 -7.70
CA ASN A 71 1.78 -15.60 -7.87
C ASN A 71 2.10 -14.84 -6.59
N TYR A 72 1.49 -15.21 -5.47
CA TYR A 72 1.66 -14.47 -4.23
C TYR A 72 3.10 -14.48 -3.72
N HIS A 73 3.67 -13.29 -3.58
CA HIS A 73 4.97 -13.05 -2.97
C HIS A 73 4.85 -11.82 -2.06
N GLY A 74 4.84 -12.03 -0.75
CA GLY A 74 4.78 -10.95 0.23
C GLY A 74 6.02 -10.07 0.16
N VAL A 75 7.19 -10.68 0.04
CA VAL A 75 8.49 -10.01 -0.11
C VAL A 75 9.05 -10.32 -1.51
N PRO A 76 9.44 -9.32 -2.32
CA PRO A 76 10.10 -9.54 -3.60
C PRO A 76 11.34 -10.41 -3.46
N GLN A 77 11.58 -11.34 -4.41
CA GLN A 77 12.67 -12.31 -4.33
C GLN A 77 14.04 -11.65 -4.16
N VAL A 78 14.28 -10.54 -4.86
CA VAL A 78 15.54 -9.76 -4.75
C VAL A 78 15.76 -9.24 -3.33
N LEU A 79 14.71 -8.83 -2.63
CA LEU A 79 14.79 -8.39 -1.24
C LEU A 79 14.91 -9.58 -0.28
N MET A 80 14.26 -10.70 -0.60
CA MET A 80 14.33 -11.92 0.17
C MET A 80 15.78 -12.45 0.29
N GLU A 81 16.54 -12.41 -0.79
CA GLU A 81 17.96 -12.81 -0.79
C GLU A 81 18.81 -11.89 0.08
N LYS A 82 18.58 -10.58 0.02
CA LYS A 82 19.26 -9.60 0.88
C LYS A 82 18.94 -9.82 2.35
N PHE A 83 17.66 -10.07 2.67
CA PHE A 83 17.24 -10.34 4.05
C PHE A 83 17.82 -11.64 4.62
N LYS A 84 17.98 -12.69 3.79
CA LYS A 84 18.63 -13.93 4.22
C LYS A 84 20.12 -13.77 4.49
N ALA A 85 20.76 -12.80 3.86
CA ALA A 85 22.17 -12.49 4.10
C ALA A 85 22.39 -11.72 5.42
N GLU A 86 21.33 -11.14 6.01
CA GLU A 86 21.41 -10.33 7.22
C GLU A 86 21.31 -11.20 8.48
N PRO A 87 22.32 -11.21 9.37
CA PRO A 87 22.34 -12.08 10.55
C PRO A 87 21.27 -11.72 11.60
N LEU A 88 20.73 -10.51 11.58
CA LEU A 88 19.67 -10.05 12.48
C LEU A 88 18.27 -10.49 12.06
N MET A 89 18.12 -10.99 10.83
CA MET A 89 16.83 -11.46 10.31
C MET A 89 16.67 -12.97 10.53
N SER A 90 15.69 -13.34 11.35
CA SER A 90 15.30 -14.74 11.52
C SER A 90 14.51 -15.23 10.29
N GLU A 91 14.85 -16.40 9.75
CA GLU A 91 14.08 -17.02 8.67
C GLU A 91 12.60 -17.24 9.01
N ALA A 92 12.30 -17.54 10.29
CA ALA A 92 10.92 -17.71 10.74
C ALA A 92 10.12 -16.41 10.62
N MET A 93 10.73 -15.28 11.00
CA MET A 93 10.14 -13.96 10.90
C MET A 93 9.93 -13.57 9.44
N LEU A 94 10.91 -13.85 8.58
CA LEU A 94 10.84 -13.56 7.15
C LEU A 94 9.72 -14.34 6.46
N ARG A 95 9.56 -15.63 6.77
CA ARG A 95 8.45 -16.48 6.28
C ARG A 95 7.09 -15.99 6.77
N LEU A 96 7.00 -15.54 8.02
CA LEU A 96 5.77 -14.97 8.57
C LEU A 96 5.39 -13.68 7.82
N TYR A 97 6.37 -12.78 7.64
CA TYR A 97 6.19 -11.54 6.88
C TYR A 97 5.75 -11.81 5.44
N ASP A 98 6.44 -12.72 4.77
CA ASP A 98 6.11 -13.10 3.40
C ASP A 98 4.66 -13.57 3.27
N ARG A 99 4.16 -14.34 4.24
CA ARG A 99 2.79 -14.86 4.23
C ARG A 99 1.72 -13.83 4.58
N VAL A 100 2.00 -12.96 5.54
CA VAL A 100 0.98 -12.10 6.18
C VAL A 100 0.91 -10.70 5.54
N LEU A 101 2.00 -10.21 4.97
CA LEU A 101 2.11 -8.82 4.52
C LEU A 101 1.04 -8.40 3.50
N GLY A 102 0.81 -9.20 2.47
CA GLY A 102 -0.19 -8.90 1.44
C GLY A 102 -1.62 -8.85 1.99
N PRO A 103 -2.11 -9.94 2.63
CA PRO A 103 -3.43 -9.95 3.25
C PRO A 103 -3.62 -8.84 4.29
N ALA A 104 -2.62 -8.58 5.14
CA ALA A 104 -2.69 -7.54 6.16
C ALA A 104 -2.88 -6.15 5.55
N LEU A 105 -2.13 -5.82 4.49
CA LEU A 105 -2.27 -4.54 3.79
C LEU A 105 -3.65 -4.38 3.15
N ILE A 106 -4.20 -5.44 2.55
CA ILE A 106 -5.54 -5.40 1.95
C ILE A 106 -6.60 -5.21 3.03
N VAL A 107 -6.55 -5.99 4.10
CA VAL A 107 -7.53 -5.88 5.20
C VAL A 107 -7.47 -4.51 5.86
N LEU A 108 -6.27 -4.01 6.21
CA LEU A 108 -6.11 -2.68 6.78
C LEU A 108 -6.56 -1.57 5.81
N GLY A 109 -6.23 -1.70 4.53
CA GLY A 109 -6.68 -0.75 3.52
C GLY A 109 -8.21 -0.71 3.40
N VAL A 110 -8.87 -1.86 3.36
CA VAL A 110 -10.34 -1.95 3.30
C VAL A 110 -10.98 -1.41 4.59
N THR A 111 -10.47 -1.74 5.77
CA THR A 111 -11.01 -1.23 7.04
C THR A 111 -10.86 0.29 7.15
N ILE A 112 -9.74 0.85 6.70
CA ILE A 112 -9.53 2.31 6.63
C ILE A 112 -10.48 2.94 5.60
N LEU A 113 -10.66 2.33 4.43
CA LEU A 113 -11.56 2.82 3.39
C LEU A 113 -13.01 2.91 3.89
N LEU A 114 -13.49 1.86 4.53
CA LEU A 114 -14.84 1.79 5.09
C LEU A 114 -15.00 2.60 6.38
N GLY A 115 -13.90 3.05 6.97
CA GLY A 115 -13.93 3.78 8.24
C GLY A 115 -14.29 2.90 9.44
N ILE A 116 -13.98 1.61 9.38
CA ILE A 116 -14.20 0.67 10.48
C ILE A 116 -13.04 0.83 11.46
N ALA A 117 -13.35 1.17 12.74
CA ALA A 117 -12.34 1.37 13.79
C ALA A 117 -11.15 2.24 13.30
N SER A 118 -11.43 3.39 12.69
CA SER A 118 -10.46 4.19 11.92
C SER A 118 -9.17 4.49 12.70
N ARG A 119 -9.24 4.77 14.00
CA ARG A 119 -8.05 5.05 14.84
C ARG A 119 -7.18 3.81 15.00
N ALA A 120 -7.81 2.66 15.31
CA ALA A 120 -7.09 1.39 15.48
C ALA A 120 -6.47 0.91 14.14
N SER A 121 -7.23 0.98 13.05
CA SER A 121 -6.76 0.58 11.72
C SER A 121 -5.60 1.44 11.23
N LEU A 122 -5.64 2.76 11.43
CA LEU A 122 -4.55 3.67 11.10
C LEU A 122 -3.33 3.42 11.98
N PHE A 123 -3.52 3.17 13.28
CA PHE A 123 -2.43 2.83 14.18
C PHE A 123 -1.75 1.52 13.77
N LEU A 124 -2.52 0.48 13.46
CA LEU A 124 -1.98 -0.81 13.00
C LEU A 124 -1.24 -0.67 11.66
N LEU A 125 -1.74 0.17 10.74
CA LEU A 125 -1.04 0.47 9.50
C LEU A 125 0.31 1.17 9.77
N GLY A 126 0.33 2.13 10.71
CA GLY A 126 1.57 2.78 11.15
C GLY A 126 2.56 1.79 11.75
N MET A 127 2.11 0.88 12.61
CA MET A 127 2.96 -0.18 13.19
C MET A 127 3.53 -1.10 12.10
N LEU A 128 2.72 -1.44 11.09
CA LEU A 128 3.17 -2.22 9.94
C LEU A 128 4.27 -1.47 9.15
N TYR A 129 4.10 -0.16 8.92
CA TYR A 129 5.11 0.65 8.24
C TYR A 129 6.40 0.77 9.05
N ILE A 130 6.35 0.91 10.38
CA ILE A 130 7.54 0.89 11.25
C ILE A 130 8.30 -0.43 11.09
N SER A 131 7.58 -1.54 11.13
CA SER A 131 8.20 -2.85 11.02
C SER A 131 8.83 -3.11 9.64
N LEU A 132 8.20 -2.62 8.55
CA LEU A 132 8.76 -2.64 7.21
C LEU A 132 10.00 -1.75 7.09
N THR A 133 9.94 -0.54 7.67
CA THR A 133 11.06 0.40 7.68
C THR A 133 12.28 -0.21 8.38
N TRP A 134 12.06 -0.89 9.51
CA TRP A 134 13.14 -1.60 10.19
C TRP A 134 13.85 -2.61 9.27
N GLY A 135 13.06 -3.43 8.56
CA GLY A 135 13.62 -4.37 7.58
C GLY A 135 14.44 -3.66 6.49
N LEU A 136 13.91 -2.58 5.91
CA LEU A 136 14.59 -1.85 4.83
C LEU A 136 15.87 -1.16 5.31
N ILE A 137 15.92 -0.68 6.56
CA ILE A 137 17.14 -0.11 7.16
C ILE A 137 18.25 -1.18 7.23
N LEU A 138 17.94 -2.40 7.64
CA LEU A 138 18.90 -3.49 7.76
C LEU A 138 19.57 -3.81 6.42
N ILE A 139 18.82 -3.78 5.32
CA ILE A 139 19.35 -4.03 3.97
C ILE A 139 19.83 -2.78 3.23
N LYS A 140 19.89 -1.62 3.94
CA LYS A 140 20.35 -0.32 3.40
C LYS A 140 19.58 0.12 2.15
N GLN A 141 18.26 0.00 2.19
CA GLN A 141 17.35 0.41 1.12
C GLN A 141 16.78 1.81 1.42
N ASP A 142 17.62 2.82 1.36
CA ASP A 142 17.32 4.20 1.80
C ASP A 142 16.13 4.83 1.07
N GLU A 143 15.97 4.55 -0.21
CA GLU A 143 14.81 5.03 -0.98
C GLU A 143 13.49 4.49 -0.41
N GLY A 144 13.42 3.20 -0.10
CA GLY A 144 12.24 2.59 0.52
C GLY A 144 11.95 3.16 1.90
N VAL A 145 12.99 3.41 2.70
CA VAL A 145 12.89 4.04 4.02
C VAL A 145 12.31 5.45 3.90
N ALA A 146 12.80 6.27 2.95
CA ALA A 146 12.31 7.62 2.72
C ALA A 146 10.82 7.62 2.33
N TRP A 147 10.40 6.75 1.41
CA TRP A 147 9.00 6.61 1.02
C TRP A 147 8.08 6.19 2.17
N LEU A 148 8.52 5.23 3.00
CA LEU A 148 7.76 4.82 4.18
C LEU A 148 7.71 5.95 5.23
N GLY A 149 8.75 6.76 5.36
CA GLY A 149 8.76 7.95 6.21
C GLY A 149 7.67 8.95 5.83
N VAL A 150 7.50 9.24 4.53
CA VAL A 150 6.41 10.09 4.04
C VAL A 150 5.03 9.49 4.38
N HIS A 151 4.83 8.19 4.17
CA HIS A 151 3.58 7.52 4.53
C HIS A 151 3.32 7.56 6.04
N MET A 152 4.37 7.47 6.87
CA MET A 152 4.25 7.57 8.32
C MET A 152 3.76 8.96 8.75
N ILE A 153 4.28 10.03 8.14
CA ILE A 153 3.78 11.40 8.39
C ILE A 153 2.29 11.47 8.04
N MET A 154 1.88 10.94 6.90
CA MET A 154 0.47 10.92 6.49
C MET A 154 -0.41 10.12 7.46
N VAL A 155 0.06 8.98 7.98
CA VAL A 155 -0.67 8.20 9.01
C VAL A 155 -0.84 9.00 10.28
N VAL A 156 0.21 9.67 10.76
CA VAL A 156 0.13 10.51 11.97
C VAL A 156 -0.84 11.66 11.76
N MET A 157 -0.78 12.35 10.61
CA MET A 157 -1.74 13.41 10.28
C MET A 157 -3.18 12.88 10.22
N ALA A 158 -3.40 11.70 9.64
CA ALA A 158 -4.72 11.07 9.58
C ALA A 158 -5.25 10.70 10.98
N LEU A 159 -4.38 10.24 11.89
CA LEU A 159 -4.72 9.95 13.27
C LEU A 159 -5.13 11.22 14.04
N VAL A 160 -4.38 12.31 13.87
CA VAL A 160 -4.72 13.62 14.50
C VAL A 160 -6.07 14.14 13.97
N LEU A 161 -6.34 13.98 12.68
CA LEU A 161 -7.57 14.40 12.04
C LEU A 161 -8.74 13.41 12.24
N ALA A 162 -8.52 12.26 12.87
CA ALA A 162 -9.54 11.21 13.02
C ALA A 162 -10.79 11.67 13.78
N GLU A 163 -10.70 12.72 14.61
CA GLU A 163 -11.85 13.32 15.30
C GLU A 163 -12.85 13.99 14.34
N HIS A 164 -12.36 14.46 13.19
CA HIS A 164 -13.16 15.13 12.17
C HIS A 164 -13.74 14.15 11.13
N ASN A 165 -13.49 12.85 11.29
CA ASN A 165 -13.93 11.83 10.37
C ASN A 165 -15.44 11.54 10.53
N ARG A 166 -16.28 12.14 9.67
CA ARG A 166 -17.74 12.00 9.72
C ARG A 166 -18.28 10.78 8.98
N PHE A 167 -17.53 10.26 8.00
CA PHE A 167 -17.94 9.12 7.18
C PHE A 167 -17.31 7.83 7.70
N THR A 168 -17.77 7.35 8.84
CA THR A 168 -17.33 6.10 9.46
C THR A 168 -18.52 5.19 9.69
N LEU A 169 -18.38 3.91 9.32
CA LEU A 169 -19.41 2.90 9.58
C LEU A 169 -19.53 2.58 11.09
N LEU A 170 -18.45 2.67 11.82
CA LEU A 170 -18.41 2.44 13.26
C LEU A 170 -17.81 3.66 13.99
N LYS A 171 -18.68 4.43 14.66
CA LYS A 171 -18.29 5.67 15.38
C LYS A 171 -17.58 5.46 16.71
N LYS A 172 -17.40 4.25 17.20
CA LYS A 172 -17.06 3.98 18.62
C LYS A 172 -15.62 3.55 18.89
N TRP A 173 -14.70 3.60 17.94
CA TRP A 173 -13.30 3.19 18.18
C TRP A 173 -12.30 4.13 17.54
#